data_0c761da8306d0d45c9527e7ea0507cd4
#
_entry.id   0c761da8306d0d45c9527e7ea0507cd4
#
_cell.length_a   1.000
_cell.length_b   1.000
_cell.length_c   1.000
_cell.angle_alpha   90.00
_cell.angle_beta   90.00
_cell.angle_gamma   90.00
#
_symmetry.space_group_name_H-M   'P 1'
#
loop_
_entity.id
_entity.type
_entity.pdbx_description
1 polymer ?
#
loop_
_entity_poly.entity_id
_entity_poly.type
_entity_poly.pdbx_seq_one_letter_code
_entity_poly.pdbx_strand_id
1 'polypeptide(L)'
;VKGAVEVSEELKRGFVPKTQAFIRLAEAYRDETKLQAVFEDLKRAKKQELLLVSFLDLSHTLNPALSKELSKKELLERSGYTSAVLEGLLKRGILESYEKEVGRLQVSVCRLQEPNPLSPAQEKAYGEIHEAFKTKEVCLLHGVTSSGKTEIYVRLIHEVLRLGRQVLYMLPEIAITTQITERLAKLFGDKLLVYHSKFSDNERVEVWNKLLHSDEPMLV
;
A
#
# COMPACT_ATOMS: atom_id res chain seq x y z
N VAL A 1 -52.19 10.41 -19.90
CA VAL A 1 -50.79 10.83 -19.67
C VAL A 1 -50.23 9.89 -18.63
N LYS A 2 -49.39 8.92 -19.04
CA LYS A 2 -48.69 8.04 -18.12
C LYS A 2 -47.54 8.85 -17.52
N GLY A 3 -47.55 9.07 -16.20
CA GLY A 3 -46.48 9.75 -15.48
C GLY A 3 -45.17 8.96 -15.65
N ALA A 4 -44.16 9.64 -16.12
CA ALA A 4 -42.82 9.08 -16.11
C ALA A 4 -42.35 8.94 -14.66
N VAL A 5 -41.79 7.78 -14.33
CA VAL A 5 -41.14 7.56 -13.05
C VAL A 5 -39.80 8.26 -13.12
N GLU A 6 -39.62 9.27 -12.31
CA GLU A 6 -38.32 9.94 -12.14
C GLU A 6 -37.52 9.11 -11.11
N VAL A 7 -36.50 8.42 -11.60
CA VAL A 7 -35.56 7.70 -10.73
C VAL A 7 -34.49 8.70 -10.29
N SER A 8 -34.61 9.23 -9.09
CA SER A 8 -33.53 9.99 -8.45
C SER A 8 -32.64 9.01 -7.68
N GLU A 9 -31.43 8.76 -8.19
CA GLU A 9 -30.38 8.13 -7.40
C GLU A 9 -29.76 9.15 -6.45
N GLU A 10 -30.11 9.10 -5.18
CA GLU A 10 -29.31 9.74 -4.15
C GLU A 10 -27.99 8.97 -4.01
N LEU A 11 -26.91 9.53 -4.53
CA LEU A 11 -25.54 9.07 -4.26
C LEU A 11 -25.26 9.23 -2.76
N LYS A 12 -25.62 8.23 -1.98
CA LYS A 12 -25.17 8.15 -0.59
C LYS A 12 -23.66 8.00 -0.61
N ARG A 13 -22.93 8.96 -0.02
CA ARG A 13 -21.50 8.85 0.26
C ARG A 13 -21.31 7.71 1.27
N GLY A 14 -21.28 6.47 0.77
CA GLY A 14 -21.11 5.26 1.58
C GLY A 14 -19.68 4.85 1.84
N PHE A 15 -18.70 5.61 1.33
CA PHE A 15 -17.29 5.31 1.57
C PHE A 15 -16.91 5.70 3.00
N VAL A 16 -16.55 4.71 3.81
CA VAL A 16 -15.95 4.89 5.14
C VAL A 16 -14.51 4.39 5.05
N PRO A 17 -13.52 5.27 5.18
CA PRO A 17 -12.12 4.85 5.27
C PRO A 17 -11.93 3.84 6.40
N LYS A 18 -11.13 2.82 6.18
CA LYS A 18 -10.75 1.91 7.25
C LYS A 18 -9.72 2.60 8.13
N THR A 19 -10.10 2.94 9.36
CA THR A 19 -9.16 3.42 10.36
C THR A 19 -8.57 2.27 11.16
N GLN A 20 -7.32 2.41 11.54
CA GLN A 20 -6.64 1.49 12.45
C GLN A 20 -5.95 2.30 13.54
N ALA A 21 -6.03 1.80 14.77
CA ALA A 21 -5.35 2.41 15.89
C ALA A 21 -3.85 2.11 15.84
N PHE A 22 -3.07 3.16 15.85
CA PHE A 22 -1.61 3.14 15.98
C PHE A 22 -1.19 3.62 17.35
N ILE A 23 -0.03 3.21 17.78
CA ILE A 23 0.54 3.56 19.06
C ILE A 23 1.81 4.38 18.83
N ARG A 24 1.98 5.44 19.61
CA ARG A 24 3.19 6.25 19.64
C ARG A 24 3.63 6.55 21.07
N LEU A 25 4.90 6.82 21.26
CA LEU A 25 5.41 7.34 22.51
C LEU A 25 4.94 8.80 22.67
N ALA A 26 4.41 9.15 23.83
CA ALA A 26 4.01 10.52 24.09
C ALA A 26 5.23 11.45 24.02
N GLU A 27 5.03 12.62 23.49
CA GLU A 27 6.11 13.57 23.18
C GLU A 27 6.92 13.97 24.42
N ALA A 28 6.26 14.00 25.57
CA ALA A 28 6.89 14.27 26.86
C ALA A 28 8.01 13.27 27.24
N TYR A 29 7.96 12.04 26.73
CA TYR A 29 8.88 10.96 27.08
C TYR A 29 9.87 10.60 25.95
N ARG A 30 10.00 11.42 24.94
CA ARG A 30 11.05 11.30 23.91
C ARG A 30 12.44 11.66 24.43
N ASP A 31 12.49 12.37 25.55
CA ASP A 31 13.73 12.69 26.25
C ASP A 31 14.20 11.47 27.07
N GLU A 32 15.48 11.13 26.93
CA GLU A 32 16.08 9.94 27.55
C GLU A 32 16.00 9.97 29.08
N THR A 33 16.16 11.13 29.69
CA THR A 33 16.09 11.29 31.14
C THR A 33 14.68 11.06 31.68
N LYS A 34 13.67 11.54 30.97
CA LYS A 34 12.26 11.32 31.35
C LYS A 34 11.83 9.88 31.10
N LEU A 35 12.34 9.26 30.04
CA LEU A 35 12.07 7.86 29.76
C LEU A 35 12.66 6.93 30.84
N GLN A 36 13.86 7.25 31.36
CA GLN A 36 14.45 6.52 32.48
C GLN A 36 13.59 6.62 33.76
N ALA A 37 13.06 7.81 34.06
CA ALA A 37 12.14 7.97 35.19
C ALA A 37 10.87 7.13 35.05
N VAL A 38 10.33 6.99 33.83
CA VAL A 38 9.19 6.10 33.54
C VAL A 38 9.52 4.65 33.86
N PHE A 39 10.72 4.16 33.49
CA PHE A 39 11.13 2.80 33.82
C PHE A 39 11.26 2.57 35.33
N GLU A 40 11.74 3.56 36.10
CA GLU A 40 11.78 3.49 37.57
C GLU A 40 10.35 3.37 38.15
N ASP A 41 9.39 4.13 37.65
CA ASP A 41 7.99 4.07 38.07
C ASP A 41 7.31 2.75 37.69
N LEU A 42 7.70 2.17 36.57
CA LEU A 42 7.14 0.90 36.08
C LEU A 42 7.75 -0.36 36.74
N LYS A 43 8.79 -0.24 37.57
CA LYS A 43 9.38 -1.40 38.28
C LYS A 43 8.36 -2.23 39.07
N ARG A 44 7.30 -1.57 39.56
CA ARG A 44 6.19 -2.26 40.29
C ARG A 44 5.14 -2.84 39.31
N ALA A 45 5.17 -2.51 38.04
CA ALA A 45 4.23 -2.93 37.01
C ALA A 45 4.94 -3.67 35.87
N LYS A 46 5.61 -4.78 36.21
CA LYS A 46 6.52 -5.54 35.35
C LYS A 46 5.99 -5.82 33.93
N LYS A 47 4.69 -6.12 33.79
CA LYS A 47 4.08 -6.37 32.47
C LYS A 47 4.00 -5.11 31.61
N GLN A 48 3.78 -3.95 32.22
CA GLN A 48 3.75 -2.66 31.51
C GLN A 48 5.16 -2.24 31.10
N GLU A 49 6.14 -2.44 31.98
CA GLU A 49 7.55 -2.21 31.68
C GLU A 49 8.01 -3.01 30.46
N LEU A 50 7.75 -4.32 30.45
CA LEU A 50 8.13 -5.20 29.35
C LEU A 50 7.40 -4.89 28.04
N LEU A 51 6.12 -4.49 28.11
CA LEU A 51 5.38 -4.03 26.92
C LEU A 51 5.97 -2.73 26.36
N LEU A 52 6.38 -1.79 27.22
CA LEU A 52 7.04 -0.55 26.80
C LEU A 52 8.39 -0.85 26.12
N VAL A 53 9.20 -1.76 26.66
CA VAL A 53 10.44 -2.23 26.03
C VAL A 53 10.14 -2.81 24.65
N SER A 54 9.17 -3.73 24.56
CA SER A 54 8.76 -4.33 23.27
C SER A 54 8.30 -3.29 22.27
N PHE A 55 7.58 -2.25 22.72
CA PHE A 55 7.16 -1.15 21.86
C PHE A 55 8.37 -0.37 21.33
N LEU A 56 9.31 0.02 22.19
CA LEU A 56 10.51 0.78 21.78
C LEU A 56 11.37 -0.01 20.80
N ASP A 57 11.49 -1.32 21.03
CA ASP A 57 12.28 -2.22 20.20
C ASP A 57 11.64 -2.41 18.80
N LEU A 58 10.34 -2.63 18.76
CA LEU A 58 9.60 -2.83 17.50
C LEU A 58 9.41 -1.55 16.68
N SER A 59 9.20 -0.42 17.37
CA SER A 59 8.95 0.88 16.71
C SER A 59 10.22 1.63 16.34
N HIS A 60 11.36 1.28 16.96
CA HIS A 60 12.62 2.01 16.84
C HIS A 60 12.48 3.53 17.09
N THR A 61 11.53 3.93 17.93
CA THR A 61 11.15 5.33 18.13
C THR A 61 12.32 6.21 18.60
N LEU A 62 13.31 5.64 19.28
CA LEU A 62 14.51 6.35 19.75
C LEU A 62 15.53 6.61 18.63
N ASN A 63 15.39 5.97 17.48
CA ASN A 63 16.24 6.21 16.32
C ASN A 63 15.41 6.77 15.15
N PRO A 64 15.45 8.11 14.90
CA PRO A 64 14.63 8.73 13.87
C PRO A 64 14.81 8.13 12.45
N ALA A 65 16.01 7.61 12.15
CA ALA A 65 16.32 7.03 10.84
C ALA A 65 15.65 5.66 10.63
N LEU A 66 15.28 4.95 11.68
CA LEU A 66 14.71 3.60 11.66
C LEU A 66 13.27 3.57 12.22
N SER A 67 12.75 4.70 12.71
CA SER A 67 11.44 4.79 13.34
C SER A 67 10.33 4.29 12.42
N LYS A 68 9.49 3.39 12.96
CA LYS A 68 8.33 2.81 12.27
C LYS A 68 7.06 3.07 13.06
N GLU A 69 6.00 3.37 12.33
CA GLU A 69 4.66 3.39 12.94
C GLU A 69 4.24 1.96 13.28
N LEU A 70 3.77 1.77 14.49
CA LEU A 70 3.37 0.46 15.00
C LEU A 70 1.87 0.46 15.31
N SER A 71 1.12 -0.45 14.68
CA SER A 71 -0.31 -0.57 14.95
C SER A 71 -0.56 -1.25 16.30
N LYS A 72 -1.67 -0.91 16.95
CA LYS A 72 -2.11 -1.56 18.21
C LYS A 72 -2.16 -3.09 18.06
N LYS A 73 -2.67 -3.57 16.93
CA LYS A 73 -2.79 -4.99 16.64
C LYS A 73 -1.40 -5.66 16.55
N GLU A 74 -0.50 -5.08 15.77
CA GLU A 74 0.85 -5.61 15.58
C GLU A 74 1.67 -5.62 16.88
N LEU A 75 1.55 -4.56 17.70
CA LEU A 75 2.19 -4.51 19.01
C LEU A 75 1.73 -5.65 19.91
N LEU A 76 0.43 -5.90 20.01
CA LEU A 76 -0.12 -6.95 20.87
C LEU A 76 0.22 -8.35 20.35
N GLU A 77 0.16 -8.59 19.04
CA GLU A 77 0.51 -9.87 18.43
C GLU A 77 1.99 -10.23 18.62
N ARG A 78 2.88 -9.26 18.42
CA ARG A 78 4.32 -9.49 18.52
C ARG A 78 4.84 -9.53 19.96
N SER A 79 4.25 -8.72 20.83
CA SER A 79 4.66 -8.68 22.24
C SER A 79 4.05 -9.79 23.10
N GLY A 80 2.93 -10.39 22.64
CA GLY A 80 2.19 -11.40 23.38
C GLY A 80 1.43 -10.89 24.61
N TYR A 81 1.35 -9.55 24.79
CA TYR A 81 0.61 -8.94 25.92
C TYR A 81 -0.84 -8.62 25.53
N THR A 82 -1.67 -8.48 26.57
CA THR A 82 -3.09 -8.19 26.41
C THR A 82 -3.38 -6.69 26.26
N SER A 83 -4.53 -6.35 25.68
CA SER A 83 -4.99 -4.96 25.58
C SER A 83 -5.06 -4.24 26.94
N ALA A 84 -5.38 -4.95 28.00
CA ALA A 84 -5.44 -4.39 29.36
C ALA A 84 -4.08 -3.84 29.85
N VAL A 85 -2.98 -4.49 29.50
CA VAL A 85 -1.62 -4.01 29.84
C VAL A 85 -1.30 -2.73 29.08
N LEU A 86 -1.66 -2.67 27.79
CA LEU A 86 -1.49 -1.49 26.95
C LEU A 86 -2.34 -0.32 27.47
N GLU A 87 -3.60 -0.58 27.84
CA GLU A 87 -4.47 0.44 28.42
C GLU A 87 -3.90 1.06 29.68
N GLY A 88 -3.16 0.30 30.46
CA GLY A 88 -2.43 0.81 31.62
C GLY A 88 -1.39 1.86 31.25
N LEU A 89 -0.64 1.66 30.15
CA LEU A 89 0.33 2.62 29.63
C LEU A 89 -0.32 3.84 29.00
N LEU A 90 -1.47 3.64 28.28
CA LEU A 90 -2.26 4.72 27.70
C LEU A 90 -2.85 5.63 28.80
N LYS A 91 -3.44 5.04 29.86
CA LYS A 91 -4.00 5.80 31.01
C LYS A 91 -2.94 6.60 31.75
N ARG A 92 -1.71 6.13 31.79
CA ARG A 92 -0.56 6.86 32.38
C ARG A 92 -0.02 7.97 31.45
N GLY A 93 -0.51 8.04 30.21
CA GLY A 93 -0.03 9.01 29.22
C GLY A 93 1.40 8.74 28.73
N ILE A 94 1.93 7.53 28.95
CA ILE A 94 3.27 7.13 28.47
C ILE A 94 3.22 6.81 26.98
N LEU A 95 2.20 6.07 26.57
CA LEU A 95 1.86 5.83 25.17
C LEU A 95 0.57 6.57 24.81
N GLU A 96 0.45 6.93 23.55
CA GLU A 96 -0.75 7.54 22.96
C GLU A 96 -1.26 6.65 21.83
N SER A 97 -2.59 6.53 21.75
CA SER A 97 -3.25 5.90 20.62
C SER A 97 -3.82 6.98 19.70
N TYR A 98 -3.58 6.83 18.41
CA TYR A 98 -4.20 7.67 17.39
C TYR A 98 -4.76 6.81 16.27
N GLU A 99 -5.82 7.28 15.66
CA GLU A 99 -6.40 6.61 14.50
C GLU A 99 -5.77 7.14 13.22
N LYS A 100 -5.37 6.23 12.35
CA LYS A 100 -4.87 6.54 11.03
C LYS A 100 -5.68 5.76 10.00
N GLU A 101 -6.03 6.42 8.92
CA GLU A 101 -6.61 5.74 7.78
C GLU A 101 -5.58 4.76 7.21
N VAL A 102 -5.95 3.50 7.16
CA VAL A 102 -5.13 2.44 6.60
C VAL A 102 -5.78 1.98 5.33
N GLY A 103 -5.09 2.16 4.23
CA GLY A 103 -5.54 1.58 2.97
C GLY A 103 -5.75 0.08 3.12
N ARG A 104 -6.87 -0.41 2.62
CA ARG A 104 -7.18 -1.85 2.59
C ARG A 104 -6.25 -2.60 1.65
N LEU A 105 -5.63 -1.87 0.75
CA LEU A 105 -4.66 -2.36 -0.19
C LEU A 105 -3.29 -2.44 0.49
N GLN A 106 -2.80 -3.65 0.71
CA GLN A 106 -1.43 -3.86 1.16
C GLN A 106 -0.48 -3.49 0.02
N VAL A 107 0.08 -2.31 0.11
CA VAL A 107 1.14 -1.87 -0.79
C VAL A 107 2.47 -2.20 -0.10
N SER A 108 3.16 -3.19 -0.63
CA SER A 108 4.53 -3.44 -0.21
C SER A 108 5.39 -2.24 -0.64
N VAL A 109 6.07 -1.61 0.30
CA VAL A 109 7.02 -0.53 0.01
C VAL A 109 8.19 -1.14 -0.75
N CYS A 110 8.09 -1.17 -2.06
CA CYS A 110 9.14 -1.67 -2.94
C CYS A 110 9.42 -0.61 -4.00
N ARG A 111 10.68 -0.28 -4.18
CA ARG A 111 11.09 0.65 -5.23
C ARG A 111 10.89 0.00 -6.60
N LEU A 112 10.60 0.83 -7.60
CA LEU A 112 10.55 0.41 -9.00
C LEU A 112 11.83 -0.35 -9.35
N GLN A 113 11.68 -1.61 -9.76
CA GLN A 113 12.84 -2.43 -10.18
C GLN A 113 13.04 -2.34 -11.68
N GLU A 114 14.30 -2.43 -12.11
CA GLU A 114 14.59 -2.48 -13.53
C GLU A 114 14.07 -3.78 -14.15
N PRO A 115 13.37 -3.71 -15.30
CA PRO A 115 12.90 -4.89 -16.01
C PRO A 115 14.06 -5.75 -16.50
N ASN A 116 13.81 -7.03 -16.67
CA ASN A 116 14.78 -7.94 -17.29
C ASN A 116 15.16 -7.47 -18.71
N PRO A 117 16.39 -7.75 -19.17
CA PRO A 117 16.78 -7.49 -20.55
C PRO A 117 15.90 -8.28 -21.52
N LEU A 118 15.52 -7.65 -22.62
CA LEU A 118 14.74 -8.27 -23.67
C LEU A 118 15.63 -9.16 -24.54
N SER A 119 15.07 -10.24 -25.08
CA SER A 119 15.73 -11.03 -26.11
C SER A 119 15.79 -10.25 -27.44
N PRO A 120 16.65 -10.61 -28.40
CA PRO A 120 16.76 -9.91 -29.69
C PRO A 120 15.42 -9.81 -30.44
N ALA A 121 14.57 -10.86 -30.36
CA ALA A 121 13.24 -10.86 -30.97
C ALA A 121 12.27 -9.90 -30.26
N GLN A 122 12.33 -9.83 -28.93
CA GLN A 122 11.56 -8.89 -28.13
C GLN A 122 12.00 -7.44 -28.33
N GLU A 123 13.31 -7.20 -28.42
CA GLU A 123 13.86 -5.86 -28.74
C GLU A 123 13.37 -5.35 -30.09
N LYS A 124 13.37 -6.23 -31.10
CA LYS A 124 12.83 -5.90 -32.42
C LYS A 124 11.36 -5.51 -32.34
N ALA A 125 10.52 -6.35 -31.68
CA ALA A 125 9.10 -6.07 -31.52
C ALA A 125 8.86 -4.79 -30.69
N TYR A 126 9.65 -4.54 -29.65
CA TYR A 126 9.60 -3.33 -28.86
C TYR A 126 9.89 -2.09 -29.69
N GLY A 127 10.93 -2.12 -30.54
CA GLY A 127 11.27 -1.05 -31.47
C GLY A 127 10.16 -0.80 -32.51
N GLU A 128 9.55 -1.87 -33.06
CA GLU A 128 8.42 -1.74 -33.99
C GLU A 128 7.19 -1.09 -33.35
N ILE A 129 6.93 -1.37 -32.07
CA ILE A 129 5.83 -0.71 -31.31
C ILE A 129 6.12 0.80 -31.20
N HIS A 130 7.35 1.18 -30.84
CA HIS A 130 7.72 2.59 -30.73
C HIS A 130 7.59 3.34 -32.08
N GLU A 131 8.02 2.72 -33.17
CA GLU A 131 7.86 3.29 -34.51
C GLU A 131 6.37 3.44 -34.89
N ALA A 132 5.55 2.42 -34.55
CA ALA A 132 4.13 2.46 -34.80
C ALA A 132 3.45 3.62 -34.05
N PHE A 133 3.79 3.85 -32.79
CA PHE A 133 3.20 4.92 -31.98
C PHE A 133 3.60 6.34 -32.41
N LYS A 134 4.58 6.52 -33.29
CA LYS A 134 4.87 7.83 -33.87
C LYS A 134 3.76 8.32 -34.81
N THR A 135 3.02 7.40 -35.42
CA THR A 135 2.00 7.72 -36.45
C THR A 135 0.62 7.09 -36.18
N LYS A 136 0.53 6.20 -35.20
CA LYS A 136 -0.70 5.44 -34.88
C LYS A 136 -0.97 5.51 -33.40
N GLU A 137 -2.25 5.53 -33.06
CA GLU A 137 -2.71 5.51 -31.65
C GLU A 137 -2.85 4.09 -31.10
N VAL A 138 -2.97 3.09 -31.97
CA VAL A 138 -3.18 1.69 -31.58
C VAL A 138 -2.16 0.79 -32.28
N CYS A 139 -1.57 -0.12 -31.53
CA CYS A 139 -0.66 -1.15 -32.01
C CYS A 139 -1.10 -2.52 -31.52
N LEU A 140 -1.15 -3.50 -32.43
CA LEU A 140 -1.44 -4.89 -32.10
C LEU A 140 -0.15 -5.71 -31.99
N LEU A 141 0.18 -6.18 -30.77
CA LEU A 141 1.25 -7.15 -30.57
C LEU A 141 0.71 -8.57 -30.66
N HIS A 142 0.93 -9.22 -31.79
CA HIS A 142 0.50 -10.58 -32.02
C HIS A 142 1.61 -11.58 -31.67
N GLY A 143 1.27 -12.66 -30.97
CA GLY A 143 2.22 -13.71 -30.63
C GLY A 143 1.55 -14.86 -29.87
N VAL A 144 2.13 -16.05 -29.97
CA VAL A 144 1.61 -17.26 -29.27
C VAL A 144 1.75 -17.11 -27.76
N THR A 145 1.05 -17.97 -27.02
CA THR A 145 1.17 -18.06 -25.57
C THR A 145 2.63 -18.37 -25.22
N SER A 146 3.14 -17.80 -24.12
CA SER A 146 4.53 -17.97 -23.66
C SER A 146 5.62 -17.39 -24.59
N SER A 147 5.28 -16.60 -25.61
CA SER A 147 6.27 -15.90 -26.45
C SER A 147 6.99 -14.74 -25.78
N GLY A 148 6.70 -14.49 -24.50
CA GLY A 148 7.35 -13.42 -23.73
C GLY A 148 6.75 -12.03 -23.95
N LYS A 149 5.52 -11.90 -24.46
CA LYS A 149 4.83 -10.60 -24.61
C LYS A 149 4.79 -9.79 -23.31
N THR A 150 4.66 -10.47 -22.19
CA THR A 150 4.61 -9.83 -20.87
C THR A 150 5.86 -9.03 -20.57
N GLU A 151 7.05 -9.47 -21.01
CA GLU A 151 8.30 -8.73 -20.84
C GLU A 151 8.28 -7.39 -21.62
N ILE A 152 7.72 -7.43 -22.84
CA ILE A 152 7.55 -6.23 -23.65
C ILE A 152 6.58 -5.25 -22.97
N TYR A 153 5.44 -5.76 -22.45
CA TYR A 153 4.50 -4.92 -21.70
C TYR A 153 5.13 -4.32 -20.44
N VAL A 154 5.85 -5.13 -19.67
CA VAL A 154 6.58 -4.64 -18.47
C VAL A 154 7.54 -3.51 -18.84
N ARG A 155 8.28 -3.64 -19.94
CA ARG A 155 9.22 -2.62 -20.42
C ARG A 155 8.51 -1.33 -20.81
N LEU A 156 7.40 -1.42 -21.55
CA LEU A 156 6.57 -0.28 -21.95
C LEU A 156 5.95 0.42 -20.73
N ILE A 157 5.42 -0.35 -19.78
CA ILE A 157 4.85 0.18 -18.53
C ILE A 157 5.92 0.94 -17.76
N HIS A 158 7.10 0.33 -17.58
CA HIS A 158 8.21 0.93 -16.85
C HIS A 158 8.63 2.28 -17.45
N GLU A 159 8.72 2.35 -18.78
CA GLU A 159 9.05 3.57 -19.50
C GLU A 159 8.01 4.68 -19.27
N VAL A 160 6.71 4.35 -19.42
CA VAL A 160 5.62 5.32 -19.24
C VAL A 160 5.56 5.84 -17.80
N LEU A 161 5.78 4.97 -16.82
CA LEU A 161 5.85 5.38 -15.40
C LEU A 161 7.06 6.29 -15.13
N ARG A 162 8.21 6.04 -15.77
CA ARG A 162 9.39 6.92 -15.65
C ARG A 162 9.16 8.30 -16.28
N LEU A 163 8.30 8.38 -17.29
CA LEU A 163 7.87 9.66 -17.88
C LEU A 163 6.82 10.42 -17.03
N GLY A 164 6.51 9.92 -15.83
CA GLY A 164 5.53 10.54 -14.94
C GLY A 164 4.08 10.36 -15.38
N ARG A 165 3.79 9.35 -16.20
CA ARG A 165 2.44 9.08 -16.72
C ARG A 165 1.83 7.83 -16.08
N GLN A 166 0.51 7.79 -16.04
CA GLN A 166 -0.25 6.63 -15.55
C GLN A 166 -0.42 5.58 -16.64
N VAL A 167 -0.54 4.33 -16.23
CA VAL A 167 -0.78 3.19 -17.12
C VAL A 167 -2.00 2.41 -16.65
N LEU A 168 -2.88 2.07 -17.59
CA LEU A 168 -3.97 1.12 -17.39
C LEU A 168 -3.62 -0.19 -18.10
N TYR A 169 -3.39 -1.26 -17.33
CA TYR A 169 -3.11 -2.58 -17.85
C TYR A 169 -4.30 -3.52 -17.66
N MET A 170 -5.07 -3.70 -18.72
CA MET A 170 -6.28 -4.50 -18.69
C MET A 170 -5.99 -5.97 -18.99
N LEU A 171 -6.45 -6.85 -18.12
CA LEU A 171 -6.37 -8.29 -18.27
C LEU A 171 -7.76 -8.92 -18.21
N PRO A 172 -8.03 -10.01 -18.96
CA PRO A 172 -9.22 -10.82 -18.71
C PRO A 172 -9.26 -11.27 -17.24
N GLU A 173 -10.42 -11.26 -16.62
CA GLU A 173 -10.57 -11.55 -15.19
C GLU A 173 -10.00 -12.92 -14.78
N ILE A 174 -10.16 -13.92 -15.68
CA ILE A 174 -9.58 -15.25 -15.52
C ILE A 174 -8.04 -15.28 -15.61
N ALA A 175 -7.43 -14.27 -16.20
CA ALA A 175 -5.98 -14.14 -16.33
C ALA A 175 -5.34 -13.38 -15.16
N ILE A 176 -6.13 -12.73 -14.30
CA ILE A 176 -5.65 -12.09 -13.08
C ILE A 176 -5.38 -13.18 -12.04
N THR A 177 -4.26 -13.86 -12.22
CA THR A 177 -3.79 -14.88 -11.29
C THR A 177 -2.89 -14.24 -10.24
N THR A 178 -2.84 -14.86 -9.07
CA THR A 178 -1.89 -14.46 -8.00
C THR A 178 -0.47 -14.31 -8.55
N GLN A 179 -0.07 -15.20 -9.47
CA GLN A 179 1.25 -15.19 -10.08
C GLN A 179 1.57 -13.91 -10.86
N ILE A 180 0.65 -13.41 -11.70
CA ILE A 180 0.91 -12.19 -12.46
C ILE A 180 0.89 -10.96 -11.56
N THR A 181 -0.02 -10.93 -10.59
CA THR A 181 -0.12 -9.85 -9.61
C THR A 181 1.13 -9.78 -8.74
N GLU A 182 1.62 -10.92 -8.22
CA GLU A 182 2.87 -10.96 -7.45
C GLU A 182 4.09 -10.55 -8.27
N ARG A 183 4.13 -10.94 -9.53
CA ARG A 183 5.21 -10.54 -10.44
C ARG A 183 5.23 -9.04 -10.68
N LEU A 184 4.07 -8.44 -10.97
CA LEU A 184 3.96 -7.00 -11.16
C LEU A 184 4.24 -6.24 -9.85
N ALA A 185 3.80 -6.76 -8.70
CA ALA A 185 4.08 -6.19 -7.40
C ALA A 185 5.58 -6.16 -7.07
N LYS A 186 6.33 -7.18 -7.46
CA LYS A 186 7.80 -7.21 -7.30
C LYS A 186 8.49 -6.14 -8.15
N LEU A 187 7.97 -5.87 -9.35
CA LEU A 187 8.59 -4.92 -10.29
C LEU A 187 8.18 -3.47 -10.00
N PHE A 188 6.91 -3.24 -9.72
CA PHE A 188 6.33 -1.90 -9.63
C PHE A 188 6.02 -1.45 -8.20
N GLY A 189 6.03 -2.37 -7.23
CA GLY A 189 5.89 -2.07 -5.81
C GLY A 189 4.64 -1.26 -5.49
N ASP A 190 4.84 -0.13 -4.84
CA ASP A 190 3.80 0.80 -4.41
C ASP A 190 3.09 1.55 -5.54
N LYS A 191 3.67 1.51 -6.75
CA LYS A 191 3.05 2.07 -7.96
C LYS A 191 2.01 1.16 -8.60
N LEU A 192 1.89 -0.09 -8.15
CA LEU A 192 0.86 -1.01 -8.63
C LEU A 192 -0.43 -0.87 -7.82
N LEU A 193 -1.52 -0.61 -8.52
CA LEU A 193 -2.89 -0.70 -8.01
C LEU A 193 -3.61 -1.84 -8.73
N VAL A 194 -4.21 -2.75 -8.00
CA VAL A 194 -5.00 -3.83 -8.59
C VAL A 194 -6.48 -3.50 -8.44
N TYR A 195 -7.25 -3.67 -9.51
CA TYR A 195 -8.69 -3.47 -9.52
C TYR A 195 -9.39 -4.67 -10.16
N HIS A 196 -10.31 -5.31 -9.46
CA HIS A 196 -11.08 -6.44 -9.99
C HIS A 196 -12.47 -6.56 -9.33
N SER A 197 -13.35 -7.35 -9.93
CA SER A 197 -14.75 -7.53 -9.52
C SER A 197 -14.94 -8.08 -8.09
N LYS A 198 -13.97 -8.83 -7.57
CA LYS A 198 -14.02 -9.39 -6.21
C LYS A 198 -13.77 -8.36 -5.11
N PHE A 199 -13.32 -7.16 -5.47
CA PHE A 199 -13.18 -6.08 -4.50
C PHE A 199 -14.55 -5.59 -4.06
N SER A 200 -14.68 -5.32 -2.77
CA SER A 200 -15.84 -4.60 -2.22
C SER A 200 -15.92 -3.19 -2.80
N ASP A 201 -17.09 -2.58 -2.76
CA ASP A 201 -17.28 -1.22 -3.28
C ASP A 201 -16.34 -0.21 -2.61
N ASN A 202 -16.08 -0.37 -1.32
CA ASN A 202 -15.14 0.48 -0.60
C ASN A 202 -13.69 0.33 -1.09
N GLU A 203 -13.25 -0.89 -1.39
CA GLU A 203 -11.91 -1.14 -1.95
C GLU A 203 -11.78 -0.55 -3.35
N ARG A 204 -12.83 -0.64 -4.17
CA ARG A 204 -12.86 -0.02 -5.49
C ARG A 204 -12.76 1.49 -5.42
N VAL A 205 -13.51 2.11 -4.51
CA VAL A 205 -13.45 3.56 -4.27
C VAL A 205 -12.06 3.98 -3.77
N GLU A 206 -11.44 3.17 -2.92
CA GLU A 206 -10.08 3.44 -2.43
C GLU A 206 -9.03 3.43 -3.55
N VAL A 207 -9.07 2.40 -4.44
CA VAL A 207 -8.20 2.35 -5.63
C VAL A 207 -8.40 3.60 -6.48
N TRP A 208 -9.66 3.95 -6.73
CA TRP A 208 -10.03 5.09 -7.55
C TRP A 208 -9.56 6.42 -6.95
N ASN A 209 -9.81 6.63 -5.66
CA ASN A 209 -9.35 7.82 -4.96
C ASN A 209 -7.83 7.94 -4.96
N LYS A 210 -7.12 6.82 -4.74
CA LYS A 210 -5.66 6.81 -4.80
C LYS A 210 -5.14 7.17 -6.18
N LEU A 211 -5.78 6.67 -7.25
CA LEU A 211 -5.43 7.00 -8.62
C LEU A 211 -5.66 8.48 -8.96
N LEU A 212 -6.80 9.04 -8.53
CA LEU A 212 -7.17 10.43 -8.84
C LEU A 212 -6.37 11.48 -8.05
N HIS A 213 -5.97 11.15 -6.82
CA HIS A 213 -5.31 12.09 -5.91
C HIS A 213 -3.82 11.81 -5.71
N SER A 214 -3.27 10.85 -6.45
CA SER A 214 -1.83 10.58 -6.41
C SER A 214 -1.10 11.55 -7.33
N ASP A 215 -0.11 12.25 -6.77
CA ASP A 215 0.86 13.04 -7.56
C ASP A 215 1.89 12.14 -8.27
N GLU A 216 1.92 10.86 -7.94
CA GLU A 216 2.84 9.88 -8.52
C GLU A 216 2.19 9.06 -9.64
N PRO A 217 2.96 8.69 -10.68
CA PRO A 217 2.48 7.81 -11.75
C PRO A 217 2.17 6.41 -11.22
N MET A 218 1.01 5.88 -11.56
CA MET A 218 0.50 4.60 -11.12
C MET A 218 0.22 3.65 -12.27
N LEU A 219 0.43 2.35 -12.03
CA LEU A 219 -0.03 1.23 -12.85
C LEU A 219 -1.31 0.65 -12.22
N VAL A 220 -2.41 0.61 -12.99
CA VAL A 220 -3.71 0.04 -12.59
C VAL A 220 -4.03 -1.15 -13.44
#